data_1b49e2b0a2580c04ec74162b0319f678
#
_entry.id   1b49e2b0a2580c04ec74162b0319f678
#
_cell.length_a   1.000
_cell.length_b   1.000
_cell.length_c   1.000
_cell.angle_alpha   90.00
_cell.angle_beta   90.00
_cell.angle_gamma   90.00
#
_symmetry.space_group_name_H-M   'P 1'
#
loop_
_entity.id
_entity.type
_entity.pdbx_description
1 polymer ?
#
loop_
_entity_poly.entity_id
_entity_poly.type
_entity_poly.pdbx_seq_one_letter_code
_entity_poly.pdbx_strand_id
1 'polypeptide(L)'
;MARVFLSRDMLSGTGGLDVVTIDAPRVHELIAELLTRFPNLSRDMFSHLAVAIDGEIHNDADYLPLKPDSEVHFVPRIAGGSAFR
;
A
#
# COMPACT_ATOMS: atom_id res chain seq x y z
N MET A 1 -14.42 -4.85 -2.25
CA MET A 1 -13.19 -4.24 -2.78
C MET A 1 -12.53 -3.41 -1.72
N ALA A 2 -11.23 -3.54 -1.60
CA ALA A 2 -10.50 -2.76 -0.61
C ALA A 2 -10.29 -1.34 -1.11
N ARG A 3 -10.37 -0.38 -0.20
CA ARG A 3 -10.04 1.00 -0.53
C ARG A 3 -8.57 1.23 -0.22
N VAL A 4 -7.83 1.68 -1.21
CA VAL A 4 -6.39 1.85 -1.11
C VAL A 4 -6.08 3.34 -1.11
N PHE A 5 -5.46 3.81 -0.03
CA PHE A 5 -5.07 5.19 0.11
C PHE A 5 -3.58 5.30 -0.18
N LEU A 6 -3.25 6.03 -1.23
CA LEU A 6 -1.88 6.11 -1.71
C LEU A 6 -1.13 7.21 -1.00
N SER A 7 0.16 6.97 -0.74
CA SER A 7 0.98 7.98 -0.07
C SER A 7 1.27 9.12 -1.04
N ARG A 8 1.70 10.25 -0.46
CA ARG A 8 2.02 11.42 -1.26
C ARG A 8 3.08 11.12 -2.31
N ASP A 9 4.06 10.28 -1.96
CA ASP A 9 5.13 9.95 -2.89
C ASP A 9 4.64 9.15 -4.08
N MET A 10 3.47 8.54 -4.00
CA MET A 10 2.92 7.74 -5.07
C MET A 10 2.03 8.53 -6.02
N LEU A 11 1.66 9.75 -5.64
CA LEU A 11 0.68 10.51 -6.41
C LEU A 11 1.15 10.85 -7.81
N SER A 12 2.44 11.11 -7.98
CA SER A 12 2.96 11.41 -9.30
C SER A 12 2.85 10.22 -10.23
N GLY A 13 2.94 9.01 -9.68
CA GLY A 13 2.82 7.81 -10.49
C GLY A 13 1.39 7.43 -10.80
N THR A 14 0.43 8.03 -10.11
CA THR A 14 -0.98 7.71 -10.29
C THR A 14 -1.76 8.84 -10.94
N GLY A 15 -1.08 9.87 -11.40
CA GLY A 15 -1.75 11.02 -12.00
C GLY A 15 -2.52 11.85 -10.99
N GLY A 16 -2.16 11.76 -9.72
CA GLY A 16 -2.79 12.54 -8.67
C GLY A 16 -3.92 11.84 -7.95
N LEU A 17 -4.19 10.58 -8.30
CA LEU A 17 -5.20 9.81 -7.57
C LEU A 17 -4.67 9.42 -6.21
N ASP A 18 -5.40 9.76 -5.16
CA ASP A 18 -4.98 9.42 -3.80
C ASP A 18 -5.75 8.24 -3.21
N VAL A 19 -6.86 7.84 -3.82
CA VAL A 19 -7.65 6.71 -3.38
C VAL A 19 -8.08 5.89 -4.59
N VAL A 20 -7.89 4.57 -4.52
CA VAL A 20 -8.38 3.67 -5.55
C VAL A 20 -9.00 2.46 -4.87
N THR A 21 -9.92 1.79 -5.54
CA THR A 21 -10.51 0.55 -5.04
C THR A 21 -9.97 -0.62 -5.83
N ILE A 22 -9.59 -1.67 -5.12
CA ILE A 22 -9.00 -2.84 -5.74
C ILE A 22 -9.59 -4.09 -5.10
N ASP A 23 -9.97 -5.05 -5.94
CA ASP A 23 -10.47 -6.33 -5.47
C ASP A 23 -9.32 -7.32 -5.48
N ALA A 24 -8.72 -7.53 -4.32
CA ALA A 24 -7.60 -8.44 -4.18
C ALA A 24 -7.71 -9.20 -2.86
N PRO A 25 -7.36 -10.47 -2.85
CA PRO A 25 -7.49 -11.27 -1.62
C PRO A 25 -6.37 -11.02 -0.62
N ARG A 26 -5.22 -10.52 -1.08
CA ARG A 26 -4.08 -10.26 -0.22
C ARG A 26 -3.35 -9.02 -0.68
N VAL A 27 -2.48 -8.52 0.20
CA VAL A 27 -1.69 -7.33 -0.12
C VAL A 27 -0.81 -7.57 -1.35
N HIS A 28 -0.24 -8.75 -1.49
CA HIS A 28 0.61 -9.06 -2.64
C HIS A 28 -0.14 -8.83 -3.96
N GLU A 29 -1.35 -9.36 -4.08
CA GLU A 29 -2.14 -9.19 -5.29
C GLU A 29 -2.59 -7.75 -5.46
N LEU A 30 -2.83 -7.05 -4.35
CA LEU A 30 -3.21 -5.65 -4.42
C LEU A 30 -2.08 -4.81 -5.01
N ILE A 31 -0.85 -5.06 -4.57
CA ILE A 31 0.31 -4.35 -5.10
C ILE A 31 0.52 -4.68 -6.58
N ALA A 32 0.34 -5.95 -6.95
CA ALA A 32 0.46 -6.36 -8.34
C ALA A 32 -0.55 -5.62 -9.22
N GLU A 33 -1.77 -5.44 -8.72
CA GLU A 33 -2.79 -4.72 -9.45
C GLU A 33 -2.44 -3.25 -9.59
N LEU A 34 -1.91 -2.64 -8.52
CA LEU A 34 -1.49 -1.25 -8.59
C LEU A 34 -0.40 -1.04 -9.63
N LEU A 35 0.56 -1.95 -9.68
CA LEU A 35 1.65 -1.86 -10.65
C LEU A 35 1.14 -2.02 -12.08
N THR A 36 0.11 -2.82 -12.26
CA THR A 36 -0.51 -3.00 -13.57
C THR A 36 -1.29 -1.75 -14.00
N ARG A 37 -2.05 -1.18 -13.08
CA ARG A 37 -2.86 0.01 -13.39
C ARG A 37 -2.03 1.26 -13.57
N PHE A 38 -0.94 1.37 -12.82
CA PHE A 38 -0.12 2.57 -12.81
C PHE A 38 1.32 2.21 -13.11
N PRO A 39 1.66 2.09 -14.39
CA PRO A 39 3.00 1.64 -14.79
C PRO A 39 4.12 2.57 -14.34
N ASN A 40 3.80 3.80 -13.94
CA ASN A 40 4.80 4.71 -13.41
C ASN A 40 5.20 4.41 -11.97
N LEU A 41 4.45 3.56 -11.29
CA LEU A 41 4.86 3.07 -9.98
C LEU A 41 5.85 1.94 -10.16
N SER A 42 6.77 1.78 -9.22
CA SER A 42 7.74 0.70 -9.27
C SER A 42 7.62 -0.16 -8.04
N ARG A 43 7.98 -1.43 -8.19
CA ARG A 43 7.96 -2.35 -7.06
C ARG A 43 8.93 -1.89 -5.97
N ASP A 44 10.05 -1.28 -6.35
CA ASP A 44 11.02 -0.79 -5.41
C ASP A 44 10.43 0.28 -4.48
N MET A 45 9.50 1.07 -5.00
CA MET A 45 8.83 2.09 -4.20
C MET A 45 8.12 1.46 -3.01
N PHE A 46 7.50 0.30 -3.21
CA PHE A 46 6.77 -0.36 -2.14
C PHE A 46 7.68 -0.96 -1.09
N SER A 47 8.94 -1.23 -1.42
CA SER A 47 9.86 -1.79 -0.45
C SER A 47 10.21 -0.80 0.65
N HIS A 48 9.97 0.48 0.42
CA HIS A 48 10.24 1.54 1.39
C HIS A 48 9.00 1.96 2.16
N LEU A 49 7.90 1.24 1.98
CA LEU A 49 6.64 1.60 2.59
C LEU A 49 6.15 0.50 3.52
N ALA A 50 5.49 0.91 4.59
CA ALA A 50 4.73 -0.01 5.41
C ALA A 50 3.28 0.04 4.96
N VAL A 51 2.51 -0.97 5.33
CA VAL A 51 1.11 -1.05 4.97
C VAL A 51 0.27 -1.02 6.22
N ALA A 52 -0.66 -0.08 6.30
CA ALA A 52 -1.62 -0.03 7.39
C ALA A 52 -2.93 -0.62 6.87
N ILE A 53 -3.39 -1.68 7.52
CA ILE A 53 -4.63 -2.36 7.14
C ILE A 53 -5.60 -2.20 8.30
N ASP A 54 -6.70 -1.51 8.05
CA ASP A 54 -7.74 -1.27 9.05
C ASP A 54 -7.14 -0.75 10.36
N GLY A 55 -6.14 0.12 10.26
CA GLY A 55 -5.53 0.77 11.41
C GLY A 55 -4.31 0.07 11.98
N GLU A 56 -3.94 -1.10 11.47
CA GLU A 56 -2.75 -1.82 11.94
C GLU A 56 -1.63 -1.70 10.94
N ILE A 57 -0.46 -1.29 11.39
CA ILE A 57 0.70 -1.10 10.53
C ILE A 57 1.56 -2.35 10.48
N HIS A 58 1.90 -2.79 9.28
CA HIS A 58 2.72 -3.97 9.05
C HIS A 58 3.85 -3.62 8.11
N ASN A 59 5.06 -4.07 8.43
CA ASN A 59 6.20 -3.88 7.53
C ASN A 59 6.30 -4.99 6.49
N ASP A 60 5.88 -6.20 6.84
CA ASP A 60 5.92 -7.33 5.92
C ASP A 60 4.51 -7.86 5.75
N ALA A 61 3.76 -7.18 4.90
CA ALA A 61 2.32 -7.43 4.79
C ALA A 61 1.93 -8.23 3.55
N ASP A 62 2.88 -8.70 2.74
CA ASP A 62 2.59 -9.27 1.44
C ASP A 62 1.55 -10.38 1.48
N TYR A 63 1.60 -11.22 2.48
CA TYR A 63 0.71 -12.39 2.56
C TYR A 63 -0.51 -12.17 3.44
N LEU A 64 -0.68 -10.97 3.96
CA LEU A 64 -1.82 -10.69 4.81
C LEU A 64 -3.10 -10.63 3.99
N PRO A 65 -4.17 -11.25 4.49
CA PRO A 65 -5.44 -11.24 3.77
C PRO A 65 -6.13 -9.88 3.86
N LEU A 66 -6.92 -9.58 2.85
CA LEU A 66 -7.72 -8.38 2.80
C LEU A 66 -9.19 -8.75 2.79
N LYS A 67 -9.98 -8.01 3.56
CA LYS A 67 -11.42 -8.17 3.55
C LYS A 67 -12.01 -7.32 2.42
N PRO A 68 -13.23 -7.63 1.97
CA PRO A 68 -13.82 -6.83 0.89
C PRO A 68 -13.94 -5.34 1.19
N ASP A 69 -14.03 -4.97 2.47
CA ASP A 69 -14.17 -3.57 2.84
C ASP A 69 -12.95 -3.03 3.59
N SER A 70 -11.81 -3.69 3.47
CA SER A 70 -10.59 -3.23 4.13
C SER A 70 -10.16 -1.86 3.64
N GLU A 71 -9.56 -1.10 4.55
CA GLU A 71 -8.90 0.15 4.21
C GLU A 71 -7.40 -0.06 4.28
N VAL A 72 -6.72 0.21 3.18
CA VAL A 72 -5.28 -0.03 3.07
C VAL A 72 -4.58 1.30 2.83
N HIS A 73 -3.63 1.64 3.68
CA HIS A 73 -2.84 2.85 3.56
C HIS A 73 -1.39 2.47 3.38
N PHE A 74 -0.72 3.09 2.42
CA PHE A 74 0.73 2.96 2.28
C PHE A 74 1.36 4.15 2.97
N VAL A 75 2.23 3.87 3.92
CA VAL A 75 2.86 4.92 4.73
C VAL A 75 4.36 4.70 4.75
N PRO A 76 5.16 5.76 4.97
CA PRO A 76 6.60 5.58 5.03
C PRO A 76 6.99 4.62 6.15
N ARG A 77 7.95 3.74 5.85
CA ARG A 77 8.46 2.83 6.85
C ARG A 77 9.40 3.58 7.79
N ILE A 78 9.24 3.35 9.08
CA ILE A 78 10.10 3.98 10.05
C ILE A 78 11.39 3.18 10.15
N ALA A 79 12.49 3.80 9.75
CA ALA A 79 13.78 3.13 9.74
C ALA A 79 14.21 2.78 11.15
N GLY A 80 14.66 1.54 11.28
CA GLY A 80 15.19 1.10 12.55
C GLY A 80 14.18 0.81 13.60
N GLY A 81 12.93 1.10 13.34
CA GLY A 81 11.87 0.84 14.29
C GLY A 81 12.11 1.42 15.63
N SER A 82 13.21 2.08 15.78
CA SER A 82 13.61 2.58 17.06
C SER A 82 13.34 4.03 17.16
N ALA A 83 12.62 4.53 16.25
CA ALA A 83 12.33 5.94 16.23
C ALA A 83 11.62 6.32 17.47
N PHE A 84 11.10 5.40 18.13
CA PHE A 84 10.58 5.75 19.31
C PHE A 84 10.98 4.84 20.25
N ARG A 85 11.33 5.19 20.96
CA ARG A 85 11.71 4.53 21.89
C ARG A 85 11.83 5.30 22.85
#